data_01c59ef99797f13e8bb9876387a36b39
#
_entry.id   01c59ef99797f13e8bb9876387a36b39
#
_cell.length_a   1.000
_cell.length_b   1.000
_cell.length_c   1.000
_cell.angle_alpha   90.00
_cell.angle_beta   90.00
_cell.angle_gamma   90.00
#
_symmetry.space_group_name_H-M   'P 1'
#
loop_
_entity.id
_entity.type
_entity.pdbx_description
1 polymer ?
#
loop_
_entity_poly.entity_id
_entity_poly.type
_entity_poly.pdbx_seq_one_letter_code
_entity_poly.pdbx_strand_id
1 'polypeptide(L)'
;HVTGLVAQILTLIGCAGKIVIMEHFEVQEFASLAKKHGLTYSILVPAMYALLLHRNVLIAEDLQSWRIGAFGGAPMPDAVRKKLASKLPFLSLNNAYGATETTSPTTIIPINCNDPGDSVGLVVPCGKIKIVDENNKEINQGETGELWIKGPMVVPGYWKNKKATQDSFENGYWKSGDIASQDENGFIRIHDRKKDMINRGGYKIFSVEIENLMMLMDEVQEAALVPYPCPI
;
A
#
# COMPACT_ATOMS: atom_id res chain seq x y z
N HIS A 1 2.59 -11.17 -10.29
CA HIS A 1 1.91 -9.98 -9.82
C HIS A 1 2.60 -8.71 -10.33
N VAL A 2 1.85 -7.65 -10.61
CA VAL A 2 2.37 -6.39 -11.18
C VAL A 2 3.46 -5.76 -10.31
N THR A 3 3.34 -5.85 -8.99
CA THR A 3 4.32 -5.33 -8.04
C THR A 3 5.71 -5.93 -8.27
N GLY A 4 5.83 -7.24 -8.40
CA GLY A 4 7.11 -7.89 -8.68
C GLY A 4 7.67 -7.53 -10.06
N LEU A 5 6.81 -7.51 -11.08
CA LEU A 5 7.23 -7.22 -12.45
C LEU A 5 7.66 -5.75 -12.60
N VAL A 6 6.82 -4.81 -12.19
CA VAL A 6 7.05 -3.38 -12.45
C VAL A 6 7.93 -2.76 -11.36
N ALA A 7 7.53 -2.87 -10.09
CA ALA A 7 8.21 -2.16 -9.01
C ALA A 7 9.55 -2.80 -8.59
N GLN A 8 9.84 -4.04 -9.00
CA GLN A 8 11.14 -4.67 -8.75
C GLN A 8 11.89 -4.89 -10.06
N ILE A 9 11.42 -5.79 -10.93
CA ILE A 9 12.20 -6.21 -12.11
C ILE A 9 12.45 -5.04 -13.06
N LEU A 10 11.39 -4.40 -13.57
CA LEU A 10 11.54 -3.32 -14.55
C LEU A 10 12.24 -2.09 -13.96
N THR A 11 11.98 -1.75 -12.70
CA THR A 11 12.66 -0.65 -12.01
C THR A 11 14.17 -0.91 -11.92
N LEU A 12 14.56 -2.12 -11.50
CA LEU A 12 15.99 -2.47 -11.38
C LEU A 12 16.68 -2.56 -12.75
N ILE A 13 16.01 -3.06 -13.77
CA ILE A 13 16.54 -3.04 -15.15
C ILE A 13 16.75 -1.58 -15.61
N GLY A 14 15.77 -0.71 -15.39
CA GLY A 14 15.84 0.70 -15.76
C GLY A 14 16.98 1.47 -15.06
N CYS A 15 17.37 1.03 -13.87
CA CYS A 15 18.50 1.59 -13.12
C CYS A 15 19.82 0.83 -13.32
N ALA A 16 19.88 -0.13 -14.25
CA ALA A 16 21.00 -1.06 -14.41
C ALA A 16 21.40 -1.78 -13.12
N GLY A 17 20.41 -2.07 -12.27
CA GLY A 17 20.58 -2.70 -10.97
C GLY A 17 20.75 -4.22 -11.09
N LYS A 18 21.38 -4.82 -10.08
CA LYS A 18 21.48 -6.27 -9.93
C LYS A 18 20.18 -6.83 -9.35
N ILE A 19 19.60 -7.83 -9.99
CA ILE A 19 18.40 -8.52 -9.51
C ILE A 19 18.82 -9.87 -8.93
N VAL A 20 18.33 -10.14 -7.72
CA VAL A 20 18.43 -11.45 -7.06
C VAL A 20 17.01 -12.05 -7.00
N ILE A 21 16.82 -13.19 -7.63
CA ILE A 21 15.52 -13.85 -7.74
C ILE A 21 15.48 -15.02 -6.77
N MET A 22 14.38 -15.12 -6.02
CA MET A 22 14.01 -16.27 -5.21
C MET A 22 12.83 -16.98 -5.90
N GLU A 23 12.84 -18.30 -5.92
CA GLU A 23 11.73 -19.08 -6.50
C GLU A 23 10.46 -18.93 -5.66
N HIS A 24 10.62 -19.00 -4.34
CA HIS A 24 9.57 -18.80 -3.34
C HIS A 24 10.11 -17.92 -2.22
N PHE A 25 9.25 -17.12 -1.59
CA PHE A 25 9.65 -16.36 -0.43
C PHE A 25 9.89 -17.28 0.77
N GLU A 26 11.15 -17.42 1.15
CA GLU A 26 11.56 -18.13 2.36
C GLU A 26 12.40 -17.19 3.23
N VAL A 27 12.09 -17.12 4.51
CA VAL A 27 12.58 -16.11 5.45
C VAL A 27 14.09 -16.18 5.65
N GLN A 28 14.63 -17.41 5.83
CA GLN A 28 16.06 -17.61 6.07
C GLN A 28 16.86 -17.37 4.79
N GLU A 29 16.33 -17.84 3.66
CA GLU A 29 16.95 -17.61 2.35
C GLU A 29 16.97 -16.13 2.01
N PHE A 30 15.86 -15.37 2.27
CA PHE A 30 15.83 -13.92 2.07
C PHE A 30 16.96 -13.24 2.86
N ALA A 31 17.09 -13.52 4.16
CA ALA A 31 18.12 -12.92 5.01
C ALA A 31 19.54 -13.28 4.51
N SER A 32 19.76 -14.54 4.13
CA SER A 32 21.05 -15.02 3.59
C SER A 32 21.41 -14.32 2.27
N LEU A 33 20.46 -14.23 1.32
CA LEU A 33 20.66 -13.56 0.05
C LEU A 33 20.85 -12.05 0.22
N ALA A 34 20.10 -11.41 1.12
CA ALA A 34 20.24 -10.00 1.44
C ALA A 34 21.64 -9.67 1.93
N LYS A 35 22.18 -10.45 2.88
CA LYS A 35 23.55 -10.34 3.37
C LYS A 35 24.55 -10.62 2.24
N LYS A 36 24.43 -11.77 1.58
CA LYS A 36 25.39 -12.23 0.55
C LYS A 36 25.54 -11.26 -0.60
N HIS A 37 24.45 -10.62 -1.02
CA HIS A 37 24.43 -9.77 -2.22
C HIS A 37 24.40 -8.28 -1.90
N GLY A 38 24.42 -7.89 -0.61
CA GLY A 38 24.37 -6.50 -0.21
C GLY A 38 23.07 -5.84 -0.69
N LEU A 39 21.92 -6.37 -0.25
CA LEU A 39 20.60 -5.85 -0.62
C LEU A 39 20.52 -4.34 -0.39
N THR A 40 20.08 -3.57 -1.38
CA THR A 40 19.94 -2.12 -1.28
C THR A 40 18.49 -1.65 -1.36
N TYR A 41 17.65 -2.41 -2.05
CA TYR A 41 16.24 -2.11 -2.29
C TYR A 41 15.41 -3.40 -2.34
N SER A 42 14.24 -3.37 -1.73
CA SER A 42 13.19 -4.36 -1.96
C SER A 42 11.81 -3.72 -1.82
N ILE A 43 10.80 -4.36 -2.41
CA ILE A 43 9.40 -4.10 -2.09
C ILE A 43 8.78 -5.42 -1.65
N LEU A 44 8.22 -5.44 -0.44
CA LEU A 44 7.60 -6.61 0.17
C LEU A 44 6.18 -6.25 0.63
N VAL A 45 5.31 -7.24 0.73
CA VAL A 45 4.02 -7.02 1.40
C VAL A 45 4.19 -6.98 2.92
N PRO A 46 3.32 -6.27 3.66
CA PRO A 46 3.43 -6.16 5.12
C PRO A 46 3.57 -7.48 5.87
N ALA A 47 2.85 -8.52 5.43
CA ALA A 47 2.94 -9.87 6.01
C ALA A 47 4.36 -10.48 5.92
N MET A 48 5.10 -10.20 4.83
CA MET A 48 6.50 -10.66 4.71
C MET A 48 7.39 -9.96 5.74
N TYR A 49 7.24 -8.65 5.94
CA TYR A 49 7.96 -7.91 6.98
C TYR A 49 7.64 -8.42 8.39
N ALA A 50 6.37 -8.67 8.68
CA ALA A 50 5.94 -9.24 9.95
C ALA A 50 6.58 -10.62 10.18
N LEU A 51 6.64 -11.45 9.15
CA LEU A 51 7.24 -12.78 9.23
C LEU A 51 8.77 -12.72 9.45
N LEU A 52 9.46 -11.79 8.76
CA LEU A 52 10.90 -11.56 8.98
C LEU A 52 11.20 -11.13 10.42
N LEU A 53 10.36 -10.26 11.01
CA LEU A 53 10.47 -9.86 12.41
C LEU A 53 10.18 -11.02 13.37
N HIS A 54 9.10 -11.76 13.12
CA HIS A 54 8.68 -12.89 13.95
C HIS A 54 9.75 -13.99 14.01
N ARG A 55 10.35 -14.30 12.88
CA ARG A 55 11.44 -15.30 12.77
C ARG A 55 12.80 -14.76 13.24
N ASN A 56 12.86 -13.50 13.63
CA ASN A 56 14.06 -12.83 14.17
C ASN A 56 15.31 -12.98 13.27
N VAL A 57 15.14 -12.96 11.97
CA VAL A 57 16.25 -13.12 10.99
C VAL A 57 16.89 -11.82 10.57
N LEU A 58 16.33 -10.66 10.95
CA LEU A 58 16.84 -9.36 10.59
C LEU A 58 17.97 -8.98 11.55
N ILE A 59 19.22 -9.18 11.10
CA ILE A 59 20.43 -8.81 11.83
C ILE A 59 20.95 -7.50 11.25
N ALA A 60 20.95 -6.43 12.04
CA ALA A 60 21.24 -5.08 11.57
C ALA A 60 22.63 -4.97 10.93
N GLU A 61 23.64 -5.63 11.49
CA GLU A 61 25.02 -5.64 11.01
C GLU A 61 25.14 -6.25 9.61
N ASP A 62 24.31 -7.23 9.31
CA ASP A 62 24.30 -7.96 8.03
C ASP A 62 23.52 -7.20 6.92
N LEU A 63 22.68 -6.24 7.31
CA LEU A 63 21.73 -5.58 6.42
C LEU A 63 22.00 -4.08 6.24
N GLN A 64 23.17 -3.58 6.61
CA GLN A 64 23.55 -2.15 6.52
C GLN A 64 23.41 -1.55 5.12
N SER A 65 23.50 -2.38 4.07
CA SER A 65 23.30 -1.95 2.69
C SER A 65 21.83 -1.75 2.30
N TRP A 66 20.87 -2.27 3.06
CA TRP A 66 19.44 -2.20 2.76
C TRP A 66 18.87 -0.82 3.10
N ARG A 67 18.92 0.07 2.13
CA ARG A 67 18.55 1.48 2.31
C ARG A 67 17.06 1.74 2.15
N ILE A 68 16.40 1.02 1.25
CA ILE A 68 14.99 1.24 0.90
C ILE A 68 14.22 -0.07 1.04
N GLY A 69 13.30 -0.09 1.99
CA GLY A 69 12.31 -1.15 2.18
C GLY A 69 10.93 -0.64 1.82
N ALA A 70 10.56 -0.73 0.54
CA ALA A 70 9.22 -0.35 0.13
C ALA A 70 8.20 -1.42 0.54
N PHE A 71 6.97 -1.01 0.80
CA PHE A 71 5.86 -1.91 1.07
C PHE A 71 4.58 -1.41 0.41
N GLY A 72 3.63 -2.30 0.17
CA GLY A 72 2.34 -1.97 -0.43
C GLY A 72 1.48 -3.20 -0.64
N GLY A 73 0.32 -3.01 -1.26
CA GLY A 73 -0.65 -4.07 -1.50
C GLY A 73 -1.56 -4.42 -0.32
N ALA A 74 -1.21 -3.95 0.88
CA ALA A 74 -2.02 -4.03 2.10
C ALA A 74 -1.57 -2.95 3.09
N PRO A 75 -2.40 -2.55 4.07
CA PRO A 75 -1.98 -1.70 5.17
C PRO A 75 -0.84 -2.33 5.98
N MET A 76 0.14 -1.52 6.38
CA MET A 76 1.22 -1.93 7.27
C MET A 76 0.83 -1.60 8.72
N PRO A 77 0.67 -2.59 9.60
CA PRO A 77 0.39 -2.31 11.01
C PRO A 77 1.50 -1.46 11.64
N ASP A 78 1.11 -0.45 12.41
CA ASP A 78 2.03 0.46 13.09
C ASP A 78 3.04 -0.26 13.99
N ALA A 79 2.61 -1.33 14.66
CA ALA A 79 3.49 -2.15 15.47
C ALA A 79 4.64 -2.77 14.66
N VAL A 80 4.35 -3.24 13.44
CA VAL A 80 5.36 -3.80 12.52
C VAL A 80 6.32 -2.70 12.06
N ARG A 81 5.77 -1.53 11.65
CA ARG A 81 6.56 -0.37 11.22
C ARG A 81 7.52 0.10 12.32
N LYS A 82 7.03 0.27 13.54
CA LYS A 82 7.84 0.68 14.72
C LYS A 82 8.92 -0.33 15.06
N LYS A 83 8.61 -1.63 15.03
CA LYS A 83 9.60 -2.70 15.27
C LYS A 83 10.69 -2.72 14.18
N LEU A 84 10.33 -2.55 12.91
CA LEU A 84 11.31 -2.44 11.82
C LEU A 84 12.21 -1.23 11.99
N ALA A 85 11.65 -0.05 12.26
CA ALA A 85 12.41 1.18 12.48
C ALA A 85 13.38 1.08 13.66
N SER A 86 12.98 0.43 14.76
CA SER A 86 13.85 0.16 15.89
C SER A 86 14.96 -0.83 15.56
N LYS A 87 14.66 -1.88 14.79
CA LYS A 87 15.63 -2.95 14.49
C LYS A 87 16.59 -2.59 13.36
N LEU A 88 16.11 -1.82 12.38
CA LEU A 88 16.86 -1.38 11.20
C LEU A 88 16.72 0.14 11.03
N PRO A 89 17.34 0.97 11.90
CA PRO A 89 17.14 2.42 11.92
C PRO A 89 17.68 3.13 10.67
N PHE A 90 18.50 2.48 9.89
CA PHE A 90 19.02 2.96 8.60
C PHE A 90 18.09 2.66 7.41
N LEU A 91 17.07 1.81 7.61
CA LEU A 91 16.14 1.42 6.56
C LEU A 91 15.05 2.47 6.39
N SER A 92 14.97 3.09 5.22
CA SER A 92 13.83 3.93 4.84
C SER A 92 12.64 3.04 4.46
N LEU A 93 11.56 3.12 5.24
CA LEU A 93 10.31 2.40 4.97
C LEU A 93 9.38 3.29 4.15
N ASN A 94 9.14 2.91 2.90
CA ASN A 94 8.35 3.71 1.96
C ASN A 94 7.08 2.97 1.56
N ASN A 95 5.93 3.52 1.94
CA ASN A 95 4.64 3.01 1.49
C ASN A 95 4.43 3.36 0.02
N ALA A 96 3.90 2.41 -0.74
CA ALA A 96 3.53 2.56 -2.15
C ALA A 96 2.12 2.00 -2.36
N TYR A 97 1.17 2.85 -2.69
CA TYR A 97 -0.20 2.46 -3.00
C TYR A 97 -0.44 2.44 -4.50
N GLY A 98 -1.15 1.43 -4.94
CA GLY A 98 -1.57 1.24 -6.33
C GLY A 98 -2.28 -0.09 -6.51
N ALA A 99 -2.67 -0.36 -7.74
CA ALA A 99 -3.39 -1.56 -8.13
C ALA A 99 -2.85 -2.12 -9.45
N THR A 100 -3.33 -3.29 -9.85
CA THR A 100 -3.03 -3.85 -11.17
C THR A 100 -3.50 -2.92 -12.28
N GLU A 101 -4.62 -2.27 -12.10
CA GLU A 101 -5.22 -1.31 -13.01
C GLU A 101 -4.40 -0.03 -13.19
N THR A 102 -3.55 0.30 -12.22
CA THR A 102 -2.61 1.41 -12.31
C THR A 102 -1.18 0.98 -12.71
N THR A 103 -1.00 -0.30 -13.06
CA THR A 103 0.27 -0.91 -13.52
C THR A 103 1.40 -0.78 -12.50
N SER A 104 1.43 0.28 -11.72
CA SER A 104 2.49 0.66 -10.79
C SER A 104 1.91 1.48 -9.64
N PRO A 105 2.71 1.89 -8.67
CA PRO A 105 2.25 2.78 -7.63
C PRO A 105 1.59 4.04 -8.21
N THR A 106 0.43 4.38 -7.67
CA THR A 106 -0.24 5.67 -7.88
C THR A 106 0.33 6.73 -6.96
N THR A 107 0.64 6.32 -5.72
CA THR A 107 1.27 7.19 -4.72
C THR A 107 2.47 6.49 -4.08
N ILE A 108 3.44 7.28 -3.66
CA ILE A 108 4.64 6.80 -2.96
C ILE A 108 4.97 7.80 -1.86
N ILE A 109 5.35 7.30 -0.68
CA ILE A 109 5.99 8.14 0.34
C ILE A 109 7.38 8.52 -0.17
N PRO A 110 7.71 9.83 -0.27
CA PRO A 110 9.02 10.28 -0.67
C PRO A 110 10.13 9.73 0.26
N ILE A 111 11.29 9.44 -0.33
CA ILE A 111 12.48 9.07 0.45
C ILE A 111 12.84 10.24 1.36
N ASN A 112 13.18 9.96 2.62
CA ASN A 112 13.49 10.94 3.66
C ASN A 112 12.28 11.80 4.11
N CYS A 113 11.05 11.39 3.81
CA CYS A 113 9.88 12.00 4.40
C CYS A 113 9.82 11.60 5.89
N ASN A 114 9.82 12.60 6.76
CA ASN A 114 9.67 12.38 8.20
C ASN A 114 8.24 11.96 8.51
N ASP A 115 8.07 10.73 8.94
CA ASP A 115 6.84 10.06 9.38
C ASP A 115 5.52 10.65 8.86
N PRO A 116 5.08 10.25 7.65
CA PRO A 116 3.81 10.71 7.09
C PRO A 116 2.59 10.04 7.78
N GLY A 117 2.81 9.36 8.90
CA GLY A 117 1.77 8.61 9.62
C GLY A 117 1.25 7.41 8.84
N ASP A 118 -0.07 7.33 8.69
CA ASP A 118 -0.81 6.32 7.96
C ASP A 118 -0.99 6.64 6.46
N SER A 119 -0.34 7.70 5.96
CA SER A 119 -0.43 8.09 4.56
C SER A 119 0.16 7.04 3.63
N VAL A 120 -0.42 6.95 2.43
CA VAL A 120 0.14 6.16 1.32
C VAL A 120 1.03 7.01 0.39
N GLY A 121 1.31 8.26 0.77
CA GLY A 121 2.25 9.15 0.09
C GLY A 121 1.62 10.16 -0.85
N LEU A 122 2.47 10.73 -1.70
CA LEU A 122 2.10 11.71 -2.72
C LEU A 122 1.86 11.03 -4.06
N VAL A 123 0.99 11.62 -4.87
CA VAL A 123 0.74 11.15 -6.24
C VAL A 123 2.00 11.19 -7.07
N VAL A 124 2.29 10.13 -7.82
CA VAL A 124 3.44 10.10 -8.74
C VAL A 124 3.32 11.17 -9.82
N PRO A 125 4.45 11.72 -10.33
CA PRO A 125 4.43 12.87 -11.26
C PRO A 125 3.57 12.68 -12.51
N CYS A 126 3.40 11.46 -13.00
CA CYS A 126 2.57 11.16 -14.16
C CYS A 126 1.10 10.88 -13.82
N GLY A 127 0.76 10.76 -12.52
CA GLY A 127 -0.58 10.46 -12.04
C GLY A 127 -1.42 11.71 -11.81
N LYS A 128 -2.73 11.55 -11.92
CA LYS A 128 -3.73 12.51 -11.47
C LYS A 128 -4.77 11.76 -10.65
N ILE A 129 -5.24 12.38 -9.59
CA ILE A 129 -6.32 11.85 -8.78
C ILE A 129 -7.45 12.86 -8.67
N LYS A 130 -8.60 12.39 -8.31
CA LYS A 130 -9.69 13.16 -7.70
C LYS A 130 -10.38 12.29 -6.66
N ILE A 131 -10.94 12.93 -5.65
CA ILE A 131 -11.75 12.28 -4.63
C ILE A 131 -13.18 12.75 -4.84
N VAL A 132 -14.13 11.81 -4.91
CA VAL A 132 -15.51 12.11 -5.28
C VAL A 132 -16.50 11.62 -4.23
N ASP A 133 -17.63 12.32 -4.12
CA ASP A 133 -18.77 11.93 -3.30
C ASP A 133 -19.60 10.79 -3.94
N GLU A 134 -20.70 10.45 -3.31
CA GLU A 134 -21.63 9.42 -3.77
C GLU A 134 -22.33 9.78 -5.10
N ASN A 135 -22.33 11.07 -5.49
CA ASN A 135 -22.86 11.56 -6.74
C ASN A 135 -21.78 11.72 -7.84
N ASN A 136 -20.59 11.19 -7.62
CA ASN A 136 -19.41 11.31 -8.48
C ASN A 136 -18.90 12.76 -8.67
N LYS A 137 -19.28 13.68 -7.78
CA LYS A 137 -18.81 15.06 -7.77
C LYS A 137 -17.51 15.15 -6.97
N GLU A 138 -16.52 15.82 -7.53
CA GLU A 138 -15.25 16.07 -6.84
C GLU A 138 -15.50 16.91 -5.58
N ILE A 139 -14.90 16.48 -4.47
CA ILE A 139 -15.04 17.09 -3.15
C ILE A 139 -13.79 17.92 -2.81
N ASN A 140 -13.91 18.72 -1.74
CA ASN A 140 -12.80 19.57 -1.31
C ASN A 140 -11.71 18.75 -0.62
N GLN A 141 -10.52 19.33 -0.59
CA GLN A 141 -9.39 18.80 0.15
C GLN A 141 -9.72 18.66 1.65
N GLY A 142 -9.31 17.54 2.24
CA GLY A 142 -9.63 17.17 3.62
C GLY A 142 -10.92 16.36 3.78
N GLU A 143 -11.82 16.39 2.81
CA GLU A 143 -13.04 15.57 2.81
C GLU A 143 -12.73 14.13 2.37
N THR A 144 -13.62 13.20 2.75
CA THR A 144 -13.47 11.77 2.48
C THR A 144 -14.44 11.30 1.40
N GLY A 145 -13.91 10.64 0.36
CA GLY A 145 -14.70 10.12 -0.75
C GLY A 145 -13.98 9.00 -1.50
N GLU A 146 -14.56 8.56 -2.62
CA GLU A 146 -13.96 7.53 -3.45
C GLU A 146 -12.78 8.10 -4.27
N LEU A 147 -11.64 7.44 -4.20
CA LEU A 147 -10.44 7.81 -4.96
C LEU A 147 -10.54 7.35 -6.42
N TRP A 148 -10.44 8.29 -7.34
CA TRP A 148 -10.38 8.02 -8.77
C TRP A 148 -9.01 8.42 -9.31
N ILE A 149 -8.45 7.57 -10.18
CA ILE A 149 -7.06 7.66 -10.62
C ILE A 149 -6.99 7.76 -12.14
N LYS A 150 -6.17 8.65 -12.66
CA LYS A 150 -5.91 8.83 -14.09
C LYS A 150 -4.42 9.01 -14.34
N GLY A 151 -3.96 8.57 -15.50
CA GLY A 151 -2.58 8.78 -15.95
C GLY A 151 -2.18 7.74 -17.00
N PRO A 152 -1.00 7.89 -17.59
CA PRO A 152 -0.51 6.95 -18.60
C PRO A 152 -0.27 5.53 -18.05
N MET A 153 -0.15 5.39 -16.72
CA MET A 153 0.00 4.10 -16.04
C MET A 153 -1.34 3.36 -15.88
N VAL A 154 -2.48 4.03 -16.04
CA VAL A 154 -3.81 3.41 -15.89
C VAL A 154 -4.15 2.63 -17.15
N VAL A 155 -4.51 1.34 -16.97
CA VAL A 155 -4.91 0.48 -18.09
C VAL A 155 -6.21 0.99 -18.74
N PRO A 156 -6.41 0.75 -20.05
CA PRO A 156 -7.61 1.26 -20.75
C PRO A 156 -8.89 0.49 -20.40
N GLY A 157 -8.79 -0.63 -19.71
CA GLY A 157 -9.93 -1.46 -19.33
C GLY A 157 -9.59 -2.93 -19.11
N TYR A 158 -10.60 -3.73 -18.86
CA TYR A 158 -10.48 -5.17 -18.61
C TYR A 158 -10.60 -5.98 -19.89
N TRP A 159 -9.66 -6.89 -20.11
CA TRP A 159 -9.62 -7.72 -21.31
C TRP A 159 -10.90 -8.55 -21.48
N LYS A 160 -11.54 -8.42 -22.66
CA LYS A 160 -12.81 -9.10 -23.00
C LYS A 160 -13.96 -8.91 -21.99
N ASN A 161 -13.91 -7.88 -21.14
CA ASN A 161 -14.96 -7.57 -20.17
C ASN A 161 -15.41 -6.11 -20.31
N LYS A 162 -16.24 -5.85 -21.32
CA LYS A 162 -16.76 -4.51 -21.61
C LYS A 162 -17.59 -3.95 -20.46
N LYS A 163 -18.40 -4.79 -19.80
CA LYS A 163 -19.25 -4.36 -18.69
C LYS A 163 -18.43 -3.87 -17.52
N ALA A 164 -17.48 -4.68 -17.02
CA ALA A 164 -16.61 -4.26 -15.95
C ALA A 164 -15.79 -3.00 -16.31
N THR A 165 -15.37 -2.87 -17.58
CA THR A 165 -14.68 -1.67 -18.06
C THR A 165 -15.58 -0.44 -17.96
N GLN A 166 -16.82 -0.51 -18.43
CA GLN A 166 -17.77 0.61 -18.36
C GLN A 166 -18.11 0.99 -16.92
N ASP A 167 -18.24 0.00 -16.03
CA ASP A 167 -18.58 0.22 -14.63
C ASP A 167 -17.41 0.86 -13.85
N SER A 168 -16.15 0.50 -14.18
CA SER A 168 -14.97 0.86 -13.44
C SER A 168 -14.17 2.05 -13.99
N PHE A 169 -14.46 2.50 -15.22
CA PHE A 169 -13.73 3.61 -15.84
C PHE A 169 -14.70 4.69 -16.31
N GLU A 170 -14.34 5.95 -16.04
CA GLU A 170 -15.15 7.11 -16.43
C GLU A 170 -14.26 8.30 -16.76
N ASN A 171 -14.42 8.89 -17.95
CA ASN A 171 -13.68 10.07 -18.42
C ASN A 171 -12.14 9.91 -18.32
N GLY A 172 -11.65 8.68 -18.49
CA GLY A 172 -10.24 8.32 -18.39
C GLY A 172 -9.73 8.16 -16.96
N TYR A 173 -10.60 8.22 -15.96
CA TYR A 173 -10.31 7.84 -14.58
C TYR A 173 -10.72 6.40 -14.34
N TRP A 174 -9.90 5.68 -13.59
CA TRP A 174 -10.26 4.42 -12.98
C TRP A 174 -10.83 4.67 -11.57
N LYS A 175 -11.97 4.09 -11.29
CA LYS A 175 -12.66 4.12 -9.99
C LYS A 175 -12.02 3.05 -9.12
N SER A 176 -11.22 3.43 -8.15
CA SER A 176 -10.43 2.45 -7.36
C SER A 176 -11.29 1.59 -6.45
N GLY A 177 -12.45 2.11 -6.04
CA GLY A 177 -13.25 1.50 -4.99
C GLY A 177 -12.63 1.67 -3.60
N ASP A 178 -11.60 2.49 -3.46
CA ASP A 178 -11.00 2.85 -2.18
C ASP A 178 -11.54 4.19 -1.70
N ILE A 179 -11.85 4.28 -0.43
CA ILE A 179 -12.24 5.53 0.25
C ILE A 179 -10.99 6.20 0.77
N ALA A 180 -10.80 7.45 0.39
CA ALA A 180 -9.59 8.20 0.69
C ALA A 180 -9.87 9.65 1.04
N SER A 181 -8.86 10.31 1.62
CA SER A 181 -8.77 11.76 1.77
C SER A 181 -7.40 12.26 1.35
N GLN A 182 -7.33 13.56 1.04
CA GLN A 182 -6.07 14.24 0.74
C GLN A 182 -5.89 15.39 1.72
N ASP A 183 -4.72 15.46 2.38
CA ASP A 183 -4.42 16.56 3.28
C ASP A 183 -3.90 17.81 2.55
N GLU A 184 -3.67 18.89 3.29
CA GLU A 184 -3.20 20.19 2.78
C GLU A 184 -1.83 20.12 2.09
N ASN A 185 -1.01 19.13 2.43
CA ASN A 185 0.30 18.89 1.84
C ASN A 185 0.24 17.95 0.63
N GLY A 186 -0.95 17.48 0.26
CA GLY A 186 -1.17 16.58 -0.87
C GLY A 186 -0.99 15.08 -0.54
N PHE A 187 -0.72 14.72 0.72
CA PHE A 187 -0.62 13.32 1.13
C PHE A 187 -1.98 12.64 1.12
N ILE A 188 -2.02 11.44 0.57
CA ILE A 188 -3.22 10.62 0.46
C ILE A 188 -3.27 9.63 1.64
N ARG A 189 -4.47 9.50 2.23
CA ARG A 189 -4.79 8.46 3.20
C ARG A 189 -5.90 7.60 2.65
N ILE A 190 -5.70 6.28 2.70
CA ILE A 190 -6.73 5.30 2.38
C ILE A 190 -7.39 4.88 3.69
N HIS A 191 -8.70 5.06 3.76
CA HIS A 191 -9.49 4.74 4.96
C HIS A 191 -10.03 3.33 4.93
N ASP A 192 -10.62 2.91 3.79
CA ASP A 192 -11.19 1.59 3.63
C ASP A 192 -11.50 1.28 2.16
N ARG A 193 -11.94 0.06 1.87
CA ARG A 193 -12.63 -0.29 0.63
C ARG A 193 -14.10 0.17 0.68
N LYS A 194 -14.61 0.77 -0.38
CA LYS A 194 -16.00 1.21 -0.48
C LYS A 194 -16.99 0.09 -0.17
N LYS A 195 -16.67 -1.15 -0.59
CA LYS A 195 -17.50 -2.34 -0.38
C LYS A 195 -17.41 -2.90 1.06
N ASP A 196 -16.32 -2.63 1.77
CA ASP A 196 -16.05 -3.17 3.11
C ASP A 196 -16.45 -2.16 4.21
N MET A 197 -16.63 -0.87 3.85
CA MET A 197 -17.13 0.17 4.73
C MET A 197 -18.55 -0.17 5.23
N ILE A 198 -18.73 -0.15 6.53
CA ILE A 198 -20.03 -0.44 7.17
C ILE A 198 -20.80 0.87 7.36
N ASN A 199 -21.99 0.95 6.79
CA ASN A 199 -22.90 2.08 7.01
C ASN A 199 -23.97 1.68 8.04
N ARG A 200 -23.94 2.31 9.22
CA ARG A 200 -24.92 2.10 10.27
C ARG A 200 -25.70 3.37 10.54
N GLY A 201 -26.90 3.46 9.97
CA GLY A 201 -27.77 4.62 10.19
C GLY A 201 -27.17 5.95 9.74
N GLY A 202 -26.37 5.96 8.68
CA GLY A 202 -25.66 7.13 8.16
C GLY A 202 -24.25 7.33 8.69
N TYR A 203 -23.85 6.60 9.73
CA TYR A 203 -22.46 6.60 10.22
C TYR A 203 -21.61 5.65 9.40
N LYS A 204 -20.55 6.19 8.78
CA LYS A 204 -19.54 5.42 8.03
C LYS A 204 -18.51 4.87 9.01
N ILE A 205 -18.44 3.55 9.15
CA ILE A 205 -17.48 2.85 10.00
C ILE A 205 -16.45 2.21 9.06
N PHE A 206 -15.21 2.60 9.23
CA PHE A 206 -14.08 2.04 8.47
C PHE A 206 -13.55 0.81 9.20
N SER A 207 -13.62 -0.35 8.53
CA SER A 207 -13.22 -1.64 9.13
C SER A 207 -11.75 -1.62 9.55
N VAL A 208 -10.89 -1.10 8.71
CA VAL A 208 -9.44 -1.01 8.93
C VAL A 208 -9.08 -0.21 10.19
N GLU A 209 -9.83 0.86 10.50
CA GLU A 209 -9.59 1.67 11.71
C GLU A 209 -9.81 0.86 12.99
N ILE A 210 -10.93 0.14 13.04
CA ILE A 210 -11.27 -0.69 14.21
C ILE A 210 -10.35 -1.89 14.34
N GLU A 211 -10.02 -2.55 13.22
CA GLU A 211 -9.08 -3.66 13.18
C GLU A 211 -7.70 -3.26 13.70
N ASN A 212 -7.18 -2.11 13.26
CA ASN A 212 -5.91 -1.56 13.75
C ASN A 212 -5.94 -1.27 15.25
N LEU A 213 -7.06 -0.73 15.78
CA LEU A 213 -7.21 -0.51 17.22
C LEU A 213 -7.22 -1.81 18.01
N MET A 214 -7.92 -2.83 17.52
CA MET A 214 -7.93 -4.17 18.14
C MET A 214 -6.55 -4.81 18.14
N MET A 215 -5.77 -4.65 17.06
CA MET A 215 -4.42 -5.19 16.95
C MET A 215 -3.39 -4.48 17.84
N LEU A 216 -3.75 -3.37 18.52
CA LEU A 216 -2.89 -2.78 19.56
C LEU A 216 -2.94 -3.57 20.88
N MET A 217 -3.91 -4.49 21.05
CA MET A 217 -4.00 -5.34 22.22
C MET A 217 -3.03 -6.52 22.07
N ASP A 218 -2.22 -6.78 23.08
CA ASP A 218 -1.17 -7.82 23.04
C ASP A 218 -1.73 -9.23 22.79
N GLU A 219 -2.99 -9.46 23.18
CA GLU A 219 -3.69 -10.74 23.02
C GLU A 219 -4.30 -10.94 21.63
N VAL A 220 -4.36 -9.90 20.79
CA VAL A 220 -4.95 -9.95 19.44
C VAL A 220 -3.87 -10.14 18.40
N GLN A 221 -3.88 -11.28 17.75
CA GLN A 221 -2.96 -11.58 16.66
C GLN A 221 -3.48 -11.09 15.31
N GLU A 222 -4.78 -11.18 15.09
CA GLU A 222 -5.47 -10.77 13.86
C GLU A 222 -6.91 -10.40 14.17
N ALA A 223 -7.45 -9.39 13.49
CA ALA A 223 -8.82 -8.94 13.63
C ALA A 223 -9.43 -8.67 12.25
N ALA A 224 -10.71 -8.99 12.08
CA ALA A 224 -11.48 -8.65 10.90
C ALA A 224 -12.89 -8.18 11.32
N LEU A 225 -13.25 -6.96 10.91
CA LEU A 225 -14.57 -6.40 11.13
C LEU A 225 -15.48 -6.67 9.93
N VAL A 226 -16.58 -7.35 10.15
CA VAL A 226 -17.55 -7.68 9.12
C VAL A 226 -18.94 -7.15 9.46
N PRO A 227 -19.73 -6.70 8.48
CA PRO A 227 -21.09 -6.27 8.73
C PRO A 227 -21.98 -7.47 9.09
N TYR A 228 -22.80 -7.28 10.11
CA TYR A 228 -23.84 -8.25 10.46
C TYR A 228 -25.22 -7.60 10.29
N PRO A 229 -26.18 -8.24 9.60
CA PRO A 229 -27.52 -7.70 9.44
C PRO A 229 -28.18 -7.49 10.80
N CYS A 230 -28.59 -6.26 11.08
CA CYS A 230 -29.36 -5.93 12.29
C CYS A 230 -30.84 -5.81 11.92
N PRO A 231 -31.73 -6.54 12.58
CA PRO A 231 -33.16 -6.54 12.26
C PRO A 231 -33.93 -5.33 12.86
N ILE A 232 -33.26 -4.17 12.97
CA ILE A 232 -33.93 -2.92 13.43
C ILE A 232 -34.27 -2.08 12.21
#